data_7b4370ed1f247c346186e48aa714f157
#
_entry.id   7b4370ed1f247c346186e48aa714f157
#
_cell.length_a   1.000
_cell.length_b   1.000
_cell.length_c   1.000
_cell.angle_alpha   90.00
_cell.angle_beta   90.00
_cell.angle_gamma   90.00
#
_symmetry.space_group_name_H-M   'P 1'
#
loop_
_entity.id
_entity.type
_entity.pdbx_description
1 polymer ?
#
loop_
_entity_poly.entity_id
_entity_poly.type
_entity_poly.pdbx_seq_one_letter_code
_entity_poly.pdbx_strand_id
1 'polypeptide(L)'
;MQVYSDSDPNRLPQLTHPPNLQRVLDRLVGNIERDNLVQQTADQVRDALEVDRVVLYYFYRQWKGQVTFESLSSDRFSIYGSTGPDECFNGDYARMYLEGRVRAIADIETEAIAPCHREFLRNLQVRANLVVPILTAKGLWGLLVAHHGSIRSWSHYDIEQMKSGAETLAAAPSIRES
;
A
#
# COMPACT_ATOMS: atom_id res chain seq x y z
N MET A 1 -50.33 4.44 -21.45
CA MET A 1 -49.44 5.41 -20.80
C MET A 1 -48.08 4.78 -20.67
N GLN A 2 -47.17 5.04 -21.60
CA GLN A 2 -45.83 4.49 -21.63
C GLN A 2 -44.89 5.46 -20.91
N VAL A 3 -44.29 4.99 -19.83
CA VAL A 3 -43.24 5.73 -19.14
C VAL A 3 -41.92 5.38 -19.81
N TYR A 4 -41.38 6.30 -20.60
CA TYR A 4 -40.02 6.19 -21.13
C TYR A 4 -39.04 6.43 -19.98
N SER A 5 -38.27 5.39 -19.67
CA SER A 5 -37.10 5.49 -18.77
C SER A 5 -35.98 6.18 -19.53
N ASP A 6 -35.59 7.34 -19.08
CA ASP A 6 -34.44 8.10 -19.57
C ASP A 6 -33.18 7.35 -19.15
N SER A 7 -32.61 6.60 -20.08
CA SER A 7 -31.28 6.00 -19.93
C SER A 7 -30.28 6.97 -20.54
N ASP A 8 -29.60 7.73 -19.68
CA ASP A 8 -28.48 8.58 -20.07
C ASP A 8 -27.30 7.69 -20.54
N PRO A 9 -26.91 7.71 -21.83
CA PRO A 9 -25.86 6.86 -22.34
C PRO A 9 -24.44 7.30 -21.95
N ASN A 10 -24.30 8.36 -21.14
CA ASN A 10 -23.00 8.92 -20.78
C ASN A 10 -22.61 8.70 -19.31
N ARG A 11 -23.34 7.85 -18.61
CA ARG A 11 -22.96 7.46 -17.25
C ARG A 11 -21.89 6.39 -17.34
N LEU A 12 -20.63 6.80 -17.24
CA LEU A 12 -19.51 5.89 -16.96
C LEU A 12 -19.89 5.03 -15.75
N PRO A 13 -19.75 3.70 -15.83
CA PRO A 13 -20.00 2.86 -14.67
C PRO A 13 -19.03 3.30 -13.59
N GLN A 14 -19.56 3.89 -12.52
CA GLN A 14 -18.81 4.01 -11.29
C GLN A 14 -18.46 2.58 -10.88
N LEU A 15 -17.17 2.28 -10.82
CA LEU A 15 -16.65 1.04 -10.26
C LEU A 15 -17.00 1.03 -8.77
N THR A 16 -18.26 0.79 -8.46
CA THR A 16 -18.68 0.54 -7.11
C THR A 16 -18.20 -0.85 -6.74
N HIS A 17 -17.29 -0.92 -5.77
CA HIS A 17 -16.97 -2.19 -5.13
C HIS A 17 -18.28 -2.87 -4.67
N PRO A 18 -18.37 -4.21 -4.78
CA PRO A 18 -19.52 -4.91 -4.23
C PRO A 18 -19.79 -4.44 -2.79
N PRO A 19 -21.05 -4.21 -2.38
CA PRO A 19 -21.36 -3.70 -1.04
C PRO A 19 -20.73 -4.52 0.10
N ASN A 20 -20.53 -5.83 -0.10
CA ASN A 20 -19.88 -6.72 0.86
C ASN A 20 -18.38 -6.45 1.01
N LEU A 21 -17.70 -6.08 -0.07
CA LEU A 21 -16.28 -5.75 -0.03
C LEU A 21 -16.04 -4.47 0.77
N GLN A 22 -16.86 -3.44 0.56
CA GLN A 22 -16.73 -2.18 1.31
C GLN A 22 -16.86 -2.41 2.82
N ARG A 23 -17.81 -3.23 3.26
CA ARG A 23 -17.98 -3.57 4.67
C ARG A 23 -16.78 -4.31 5.25
N VAL A 24 -16.20 -5.23 4.49
CA VAL A 24 -15.01 -5.97 4.89
C VAL A 24 -13.83 -5.02 5.04
N LEU A 25 -13.64 -4.13 4.08
CA LEU A 25 -12.57 -3.12 4.11
C LEU A 25 -12.75 -2.15 5.28
N ASP A 26 -13.95 -1.63 5.51
CA ASP A 26 -14.24 -0.72 6.62
C ASP A 26 -13.96 -1.37 7.98
N ARG A 27 -14.32 -2.64 8.12
CA ARG A 27 -14.04 -3.41 9.34
C ARG A 27 -12.54 -3.59 9.54
N LEU A 28 -11.82 -3.98 8.49
CA LEU A 28 -10.37 -4.15 8.54
C LEU A 28 -9.67 -2.85 8.93
N VAL A 29 -10.00 -1.76 8.25
CA VAL A 29 -9.43 -0.44 8.54
C VAL A 29 -9.71 -0.04 9.99
N GLY A 30 -10.94 -0.20 10.47
CA GLY A 30 -11.29 0.08 11.85
C GLY A 30 -10.52 -0.77 12.87
N ASN A 31 -10.29 -2.03 12.57
CA ASN A 31 -9.48 -2.91 13.43
C ASN A 31 -8.00 -2.51 13.43
N ILE A 32 -7.46 -2.16 12.27
CA ILE A 32 -6.07 -1.68 12.14
C ILE A 32 -5.88 -0.37 12.91
N GLU A 33 -6.79 0.57 12.80
CA GLU A 33 -6.72 1.86 13.49
C GLU A 33 -6.74 1.70 15.02
N ARG A 34 -7.40 0.68 15.52
CA ARG A 34 -7.44 0.36 16.97
C ARG A 34 -6.30 -0.53 17.43
N ASP A 35 -5.50 -1.05 16.52
CA ASP A 35 -4.39 -1.94 16.84
C ASP A 35 -3.14 -1.12 17.17
N ASN A 36 -2.85 -0.99 18.46
CA ASN A 36 -1.69 -0.24 18.94
C ASN A 36 -0.36 -0.77 18.40
N LEU A 37 -0.26 -2.08 18.18
CA LEU A 37 0.96 -2.68 17.63
C LEU A 37 1.21 -2.20 16.20
N VAL A 38 0.17 -2.05 15.39
CA VAL A 38 0.29 -1.49 14.04
C VAL A 38 0.77 -0.04 14.09
N GLN A 39 0.14 0.79 14.91
CA GLN A 39 0.52 2.20 15.05
C GLN A 39 1.97 2.36 15.51
N GLN A 40 2.34 1.67 16.59
CA GLN A 40 3.69 1.75 17.13
C GLN A 40 4.74 1.27 16.14
N THR A 41 4.48 0.17 15.46
CA THR A 41 5.43 -0.39 14.48
C THR A 41 5.62 0.54 13.29
N ALA A 42 4.53 1.07 12.72
CA ALA A 42 4.60 2.00 11.59
C ALA A 42 5.33 3.30 11.97
N ASP A 43 5.05 3.86 13.14
CA ASP A 43 5.71 5.06 13.64
C ASP A 43 7.20 4.82 13.92
N GLN A 44 7.57 3.69 14.52
CA GLN A 44 8.96 3.33 14.79
C GLN A 44 9.75 3.16 13.48
N VAL A 45 9.17 2.52 12.47
CA VAL A 45 9.80 2.34 11.16
C VAL A 45 9.98 3.71 10.50
N ARG A 46 8.95 4.56 10.49
CA ARG A 46 9.05 5.90 9.91
C ARG A 46 10.14 6.73 10.59
N ASP A 47 10.21 6.72 11.91
CA ASP A 47 11.22 7.45 12.67
C ASP A 47 12.63 6.88 12.42
N ALA A 48 12.78 5.55 12.39
CA ALA A 48 14.07 4.91 12.13
C ALA A 48 14.61 5.21 10.74
N LEU A 49 13.75 5.29 9.75
CA LEU A 49 14.12 5.60 8.37
C LEU A 49 14.18 7.11 8.08
N GLU A 50 13.57 7.93 8.92
CA GLU A 50 13.45 9.39 8.71
C GLU A 50 12.86 9.73 7.33
N VAL A 51 11.76 9.05 6.99
CA VAL A 51 11.05 9.22 5.71
C VAL A 51 9.77 10.05 5.88
N ASP A 52 9.21 10.50 4.77
CA ASP A 52 8.01 11.34 4.76
C ASP A 52 6.77 10.56 5.19
N ARG A 53 6.64 9.30 4.77
CA ARG A 53 5.55 8.43 5.16
C ARG A 53 5.91 6.95 5.08
N VAL A 54 5.23 6.17 5.90
CA VAL A 54 5.20 4.71 5.83
C VAL A 54 3.74 4.30 5.75
N VAL A 55 3.39 3.44 4.82
CA VAL A 55 2.02 2.99 4.61
C VAL A 55 1.90 1.48 4.57
N LEU A 56 0.74 0.99 4.99
CA LEU A 56 0.31 -0.39 4.78
C LEU A 56 -0.64 -0.41 3.60
N TYR A 57 -0.28 -1.19 2.61
CA TYR A 57 -1.08 -1.43 1.41
C TYR A 57 -1.65 -2.83 1.47
N TYR A 58 -2.96 -2.97 1.53
CA TYR A 58 -3.66 -4.25 1.67
C TYR A 58 -4.20 -4.73 0.33
N PHE A 59 -3.99 -6.01 0.01
CA PHE A 59 -4.60 -6.65 -1.15
C PHE A 59 -5.94 -7.29 -0.77
N TYR A 60 -7.04 -6.69 -1.21
CA TYR A 60 -8.38 -7.22 -0.96
C TYR A 60 -8.83 -8.24 -2.03
N ARG A 61 -8.19 -8.21 -3.17
CA ARG A 61 -8.30 -9.18 -4.27
C ARG A 61 -6.91 -9.48 -4.80
N GLN A 62 -6.84 -10.50 -5.67
CA GLN A 62 -5.59 -10.80 -6.34
C GLN A 62 -5.08 -9.55 -7.07
N TRP A 63 -4.06 -8.96 -6.49
CA TRP A 63 -3.27 -7.80 -6.92
C TRP A 63 -4.03 -6.48 -7.01
N LYS A 64 -5.20 -6.40 -6.40
CA LYS A 64 -5.92 -5.14 -6.19
C LYS A 64 -5.93 -4.81 -4.70
N GLY A 65 -5.59 -3.58 -4.39
CA GLY A 65 -5.50 -3.16 -3.00
C GLY A 65 -5.62 -1.66 -2.81
N GLN A 66 -5.46 -1.26 -1.55
CA GLN A 66 -5.49 0.14 -1.17
C GLN A 66 -4.67 0.38 0.09
N VAL A 67 -4.30 1.64 0.32
CA VAL A 67 -3.69 2.09 1.57
C VAL A 67 -4.72 2.01 2.69
N THR A 68 -4.41 1.23 3.72
CA THR A 68 -5.29 0.99 4.89
C THR A 68 -4.80 1.65 6.16
N PHE A 69 -3.53 1.98 6.24
CA PHE A 69 -2.92 2.67 7.38
C PHE A 69 -1.71 3.47 6.92
N GLU A 70 -1.48 4.62 7.57
CA GLU A 70 -0.33 5.46 7.27
C GLU A 70 0.26 6.08 8.54
N SER A 71 1.59 6.18 8.56
CA SER A 71 2.36 6.97 9.52
C SER A 71 3.05 8.08 8.76
N LEU A 72 2.77 9.33 9.13
CA LEU A 72 3.14 10.52 8.37
C LEU A 72 4.05 11.43 9.17
N SER A 73 5.05 12.04 8.51
CA SER A 73 5.82 13.14 9.08
C SER A 73 5.04 14.46 9.08
N SER A 74 4.06 14.58 8.19
CA SER A 74 3.13 15.70 8.09
C SER A 74 1.84 15.24 7.39
N ASP A 75 0.70 15.78 7.79
CA ASP A 75 -0.61 15.44 7.23
C ASP A 75 -0.71 15.70 5.73
N ARG A 76 0.10 16.62 5.19
CA ARG A 76 0.17 16.89 3.75
C ARG A 76 0.62 15.69 2.92
N PHE A 77 1.26 14.70 3.52
CA PHE A 77 1.72 13.49 2.84
C PHE A 77 0.69 12.37 2.81
N SER A 78 -0.52 12.59 3.32
CA SER A 78 -1.56 11.58 3.35
C SER A 78 -1.94 11.11 1.94
N ILE A 79 -1.97 9.79 1.77
CA ILE A 79 -2.46 9.10 0.58
C ILE A 79 -3.49 8.04 0.97
N TYR A 80 -4.14 8.24 2.11
CA TYR A 80 -5.10 7.28 2.67
C TYR A 80 -6.19 6.92 1.66
N GLY A 81 -6.47 5.63 1.55
CA GLY A 81 -7.46 5.12 0.62
C GLY A 81 -7.00 5.06 -0.84
N SER A 82 -5.79 5.53 -1.15
CA SER A 82 -5.25 5.43 -2.51
C SER A 82 -5.15 3.98 -2.95
N THR A 83 -5.56 3.74 -4.20
CA THR A 83 -5.44 2.43 -4.84
C THR A 83 -4.16 2.37 -5.66
N GLY A 84 -3.62 1.16 -5.82
CA GLY A 84 -2.39 0.98 -6.57
C GLY A 84 -2.58 1.03 -8.08
N PRO A 85 -1.45 1.01 -8.82
CA PRO A 85 -1.47 0.92 -10.27
C PRO A 85 -1.78 -0.53 -10.69
N ASP A 86 -3.02 -0.95 -10.52
CA ASP A 86 -3.46 -2.35 -10.75
C ASP A 86 -3.07 -2.86 -12.14
N GLU A 87 -3.06 -1.98 -13.14
CA GLU A 87 -2.65 -2.31 -14.51
C GLU A 87 -1.14 -2.56 -14.65
N CYS A 88 -0.34 -2.02 -13.72
CA CYS A 88 1.11 -2.17 -13.71
C CYS A 88 1.57 -3.32 -12.80
N PHE A 89 0.72 -3.78 -11.91
CA PHE A 89 1.00 -4.83 -10.95
C PHE A 89 0.43 -6.15 -11.43
N ASN A 90 1.28 -7.02 -11.94
CA ASN A 90 0.88 -8.32 -12.47
C ASN A 90 1.32 -9.48 -11.56
N GLY A 91 0.92 -10.71 -11.93
CA GLY A 91 1.21 -11.91 -11.15
C GLY A 91 2.69 -12.20 -10.92
N ASP A 92 3.59 -11.74 -11.80
CA ASP A 92 5.03 -11.95 -11.64
C ASP A 92 5.58 -11.10 -10.50
N TYR A 93 5.16 -9.84 -10.38
CA TYR A 93 5.54 -8.98 -9.25
C TYR A 93 5.06 -9.55 -7.92
N ALA A 94 3.82 -9.99 -7.88
CA ALA A 94 3.25 -10.58 -6.69
C ALA A 94 3.97 -11.85 -6.25
N ARG A 95 4.33 -12.72 -7.19
CA ARG A 95 5.11 -13.92 -6.90
C ARG A 95 6.46 -13.57 -6.27
N MET A 96 7.14 -12.54 -6.77
CA MET A 96 8.41 -12.08 -6.21
C MET A 96 8.26 -11.65 -4.74
N TYR A 97 7.17 -10.93 -4.41
CA TYR A 97 6.91 -10.54 -3.03
C TYR A 97 6.56 -11.74 -2.14
N LEU A 98 5.84 -12.74 -2.67
CA LEU A 98 5.61 -14.01 -1.96
C LEU A 98 6.92 -14.74 -1.62
N GLU A 99 7.93 -14.59 -2.46
CA GLU A 99 9.27 -15.14 -2.26
C GLU A 99 10.17 -14.26 -1.36
N GLY A 100 9.63 -13.17 -0.82
CA GLY A 100 10.33 -12.29 0.11
C GLY A 100 11.09 -11.12 -0.55
N ARG A 101 10.77 -10.77 -1.81
CA ARG A 101 11.44 -9.67 -2.50
C ARG A 101 11.36 -8.37 -1.73
N VAL A 102 12.49 -7.66 -1.69
CA VAL A 102 12.58 -6.26 -1.28
C VAL A 102 12.80 -5.41 -2.53
N ARG A 103 12.00 -4.36 -2.69
CA ARG A 103 12.18 -3.40 -3.78
C ARG A 103 12.68 -2.07 -3.22
N ALA A 104 13.93 -1.73 -3.50
CA ALA A 104 14.55 -0.48 -3.09
C ALA A 104 14.86 0.38 -4.31
N ILE A 105 14.21 1.53 -4.41
CA ILE A 105 14.38 2.50 -5.50
C ILE A 105 14.88 3.80 -4.89
N ALA A 106 16.11 4.19 -5.20
CA ALA A 106 16.71 5.42 -4.70
C ALA A 106 16.19 6.67 -5.42
N ASP A 107 15.87 6.53 -6.71
CA ASP A 107 15.36 7.59 -7.57
C ASP A 107 14.45 6.98 -8.65
N ILE A 108 13.16 7.28 -8.59
CA ILE A 108 12.19 6.76 -9.56
C ILE A 108 12.46 7.25 -10.99
N GLU A 109 13.18 8.37 -11.16
CA GLU A 109 13.46 8.96 -12.47
C GLU A 109 14.57 8.23 -13.21
N THR A 110 15.47 7.57 -12.50
CA THR A 110 16.64 6.86 -13.07
C THR A 110 16.49 5.35 -13.03
N GLU A 111 15.55 4.83 -12.24
CA GLU A 111 15.33 3.39 -12.11
C GLU A 111 14.62 2.81 -13.34
N ALA A 112 14.99 1.60 -13.72
CA ALA A 112 14.34 0.86 -14.81
C ALA A 112 12.99 0.28 -14.32
N ILE A 113 11.95 1.11 -14.31
CA ILE A 113 10.58 0.73 -13.95
C ILE A 113 9.62 1.04 -15.10
N ALA A 114 8.47 0.39 -15.11
CA ALA A 114 7.44 0.64 -16.12
C ALA A 114 6.97 2.11 -16.07
N PRO A 115 6.73 2.76 -17.23
CA PRO A 115 6.29 4.16 -17.28
C PRO A 115 5.03 4.43 -16.44
N CYS A 116 4.07 3.51 -16.43
CA CYS A 116 2.85 3.64 -15.63
C CYS A 116 3.14 3.64 -14.11
N HIS A 117 4.09 2.83 -13.67
CA HIS A 117 4.52 2.78 -12.28
C HIS A 117 5.23 4.08 -11.87
N ARG A 118 6.11 4.59 -12.74
CA ARG A 118 6.80 5.88 -12.50
C ARG A 118 5.81 7.03 -12.39
N GLU A 119 4.84 7.12 -13.29
CA GLU A 119 3.78 8.14 -13.27
C GLU A 119 2.95 8.05 -11.98
N PHE A 120 2.56 6.84 -11.59
CA PHE A 120 1.84 6.61 -10.34
C PHE A 120 2.62 7.15 -9.13
N LEU A 121 3.92 6.83 -9.03
CA LEU A 121 4.77 7.31 -7.94
C LEU A 121 4.98 8.82 -7.98
N ARG A 122 5.12 9.42 -9.18
CA ARG A 122 5.18 10.87 -9.33
C ARG A 122 3.93 11.56 -8.80
N ASN A 123 2.77 11.02 -9.09
CA ASN A 123 1.47 11.56 -8.63
C ASN A 123 1.35 11.51 -7.10
N LEU A 124 2.01 10.57 -6.45
CA LEU A 124 2.10 10.48 -4.99
C LEU A 124 3.25 11.30 -4.40
N GLN A 125 3.96 12.09 -5.22
CA GLN A 125 5.12 12.89 -4.82
C GLN A 125 6.27 12.05 -4.24
N VAL A 126 6.44 10.85 -4.75
CA VAL A 126 7.51 9.92 -4.36
C VAL A 126 8.72 10.12 -5.26
N ARG A 127 9.90 10.23 -4.67
CA ARG A 127 11.16 10.20 -5.37
C ARG A 127 11.94 8.93 -5.09
N ALA A 128 11.94 8.48 -3.84
CA ALA A 128 12.53 7.23 -3.38
C ALA A 128 11.47 6.33 -2.76
N ASN A 129 11.58 5.02 -2.98
CA ASN A 129 10.58 4.04 -2.60
C ASN A 129 11.25 2.76 -2.08
N LEU A 130 10.80 2.28 -0.91
CA LEU A 130 11.26 1.02 -0.33
C LEU A 130 10.05 0.17 0.02
N VAL A 131 9.94 -1.02 -0.56
CA VAL A 131 8.79 -1.91 -0.41
C VAL A 131 9.23 -3.26 0.08
N VAL A 132 8.59 -3.76 1.14
CA VAL A 132 8.73 -5.12 1.64
C VAL A 132 7.36 -5.79 1.78
N PRO A 133 7.26 -7.11 1.61
CA PRO A 133 5.99 -7.81 1.76
C PRO A 133 5.61 -8.00 3.23
N ILE A 134 4.32 -7.98 3.51
CA ILE A 134 3.73 -8.45 4.77
C ILE A 134 3.17 -9.85 4.50
N LEU A 135 3.87 -10.86 5.01
CA LEU A 135 3.54 -12.26 4.78
C LEU A 135 2.92 -12.85 6.05
N THR A 136 1.71 -13.37 5.92
CA THR A 136 1.00 -14.09 6.99
C THR A 136 0.91 -15.57 6.67
N ALA A 137 0.37 -16.36 7.59
CA ALA A 137 0.10 -17.78 7.35
C ALA A 137 -0.85 -18.02 6.15
N LYS A 138 -1.63 -17.03 5.79
CA LYS A 138 -2.57 -17.07 4.65
C LYS A 138 -1.94 -16.65 3.31
N GLY A 139 -0.69 -16.19 3.32
CA GLY A 139 0.04 -15.74 2.14
C GLY A 139 0.39 -14.25 2.19
N LEU A 140 0.44 -13.61 1.02
CA LEU A 140 0.74 -12.18 0.90
C LEU A 140 -0.47 -11.35 1.32
N TRP A 141 -0.40 -10.78 2.51
CA TRP A 141 -1.44 -9.89 3.03
C TRP A 141 -1.43 -8.54 2.31
N GLY A 142 -0.24 -8.00 2.14
CA GLY A 142 -0.04 -6.70 1.54
C GLY A 142 1.43 -6.29 1.57
N LEU A 143 1.66 -4.99 1.50
CA LEU A 143 3.00 -4.40 1.43
C LEU A 143 3.18 -3.35 2.54
N LEU A 144 4.36 -3.33 3.13
CA LEU A 144 4.86 -2.21 3.92
C LEU A 144 5.71 -1.35 3.00
N VAL A 145 5.36 -0.07 2.89
CA VAL A 145 5.95 0.85 1.90
C VAL A 145 6.46 2.11 2.60
N ALA A 146 7.72 2.46 2.34
CA ALA A 146 8.30 3.73 2.75
C ALA A 146 8.48 4.63 1.53
N HIS A 147 7.97 5.85 1.61
CA HIS A 147 8.07 6.88 0.57
C HIS A 147 8.86 8.08 1.05
N HIS A 148 9.73 8.60 0.19
CA HIS A 148 10.47 9.83 0.43
C HIS A 148 10.44 10.73 -0.79
N GLY A 149 10.27 12.04 -0.58
CA GLY A 149 10.11 13.04 -1.64
C GLY A 149 11.42 13.50 -2.28
N SER A 150 12.56 13.01 -1.81
CA SER A 150 13.89 13.31 -2.35
C SER A 150 14.61 12.01 -2.70
N ILE A 151 15.63 12.10 -3.56
CA ILE A 151 16.53 10.98 -3.86
C ILE A 151 17.11 10.45 -2.54
N ARG A 152 17.04 9.14 -2.35
CA ARG A 152 17.53 8.51 -1.13
C ARG A 152 18.09 7.13 -1.43
N SER A 153 19.34 6.89 -1.05
CA SER A 153 19.92 5.55 -1.02
C SER A 153 19.43 4.82 0.23
N TRP A 154 18.95 3.61 0.04
CA TRP A 154 18.48 2.76 1.13
C TRP A 154 19.63 1.90 1.65
N SER A 155 19.96 2.07 2.93
CA SER A 155 21.01 1.30 3.58
C SER A 155 20.53 -0.12 3.95
N HIS A 156 21.47 -1.00 4.26
CA HIS A 156 21.15 -2.31 4.82
C HIS A 156 20.32 -2.17 6.11
N TYR A 157 20.65 -1.21 6.96
CA TYR A 157 19.89 -0.89 8.16
C TYR A 157 18.44 -0.54 7.83
N ASP A 158 18.19 0.33 6.85
CA ASP A 158 16.84 0.71 6.42
C ASP A 158 16.03 -0.51 6.00
N ILE A 159 16.62 -1.38 5.19
CA ILE A 159 15.98 -2.60 4.70
C ILE A 159 15.65 -3.54 5.86
N GLU A 160 16.58 -3.73 6.80
CA GLU A 160 16.35 -4.59 7.96
C GLU A 160 15.27 -4.04 8.89
N GLN A 161 15.18 -2.72 9.07
CA GLN A 161 14.10 -2.08 9.83
C GLN A 161 12.74 -2.33 9.17
N MET A 162 12.66 -2.21 7.86
CA MET A 162 11.43 -2.49 7.11
C MET A 162 11.03 -3.96 7.20
N LYS A 163 11.98 -4.87 7.03
CA LYS A 163 11.71 -6.32 7.12
C LYS A 163 11.25 -6.72 8.52
N SER A 164 11.92 -6.24 9.55
CA SER A 164 11.55 -6.48 10.94
C SER A 164 10.16 -5.91 11.25
N GLY A 165 9.87 -4.70 10.77
CA GLY A 165 8.56 -4.07 10.90
C GLY A 165 7.46 -4.89 10.23
N ALA A 166 7.71 -5.40 9.03
CA ALA A 166 6.75 -6.24 8.30
C ALA A 166 6.47 -7.56 9.04
N GLU A 167 7.48 -8.18 9.66
CA GLU A 167 7.30 -9.39 10.48
C GLU A 167 6.45 -9.11 11.72
N THR A 168 6.70 -7.99 12.40
CA THR A 168 5.90 -7.57 13.55
C THR A 168 4.45 -7.29 13.16
N LEU A 169 4.24 -6.59 12.04
CA LEU A 169 2.89 -6.31 11.50
C LEU A 169 2.15 -7.59 11.13
N ALA A 170 2.82 -8.56 10.53
CA ALA A 170 2.22 -9.85 10.20
C ALA A 170 1.71 -10.60 11.43
N ALA A 171 2.31 -10.39 12.59
CA ALA A 171 1.89 -10.97 13.88
C ALA A 171 0.83 -10.12 14.61
N ALA A 172 0.57 -8.88 14.17
CA ALA A 172 -0.44 -8.03 14.79
C ALA A 172 -1.84 -8.64 14.65
N PRO A 173 -2.67 -8.65 15.71
CA PRO A 173 -3.98 -9.30 15.68
C PRO A 173 -4.88 -8.86 14.53
N SER A 174 -4.95 -7.55 14.24
CA SER A 174 -5.78 -7.00 13.16
C SER A 174 -5.37 -7.47 11.78
N ILE A 175 -4.10 -7.79 11.58
CA ILE A 175 -3.54 -8.27 10.31
C ILE A 175 -3.59 -9.78 10.25
N ARG A 176 -3.12 -10.46 11.29
CA ARG A 176 -3.08 -11.92 11.35
C ARG A 176 -4.46 -12.55 11.19
N GLU A 177 -5.49 -11.92 11.73
CA GLU A 177 -6.88 -12.43 11.75
C GLU A 177 -7.70 -11.98 10.53
N SER A 178 -7.15 -11.13 9.70
CA SER A 178 -7.85 -10.59 8.52
C SER A 178 -7.78 -11.51 7.29
#